data_a3eb2616430f9009f82122644dabee7e
#
_entry.id   a3eb2616430f9009f82122644dabee7e
#
_cell.length_a   1.000
_cell.length_b   1.000
_cell.length_c   1.000
_cell.angle_alpha   90.00
_cell.angle_beta   90.00
_cell.angle_gamma   90.00
#
_symmetry.space_group_name_H-M   'P 1'
#
loop_
_entity.id
_entity.type
_entity.pdbx_description
1 polymer ?
#
loop_
_entity_poly.entity_id
_entity_poly.type
_entity_poly.pdbx_seq_one_letter_code
_entity_poly.pdbx_strand_id
1 'polypeptide(L)'
;MRHSKKLVFIHIPKTAGTSLRLLLESNYNEAERRSIYSHKDLDQQLKSALEDPGVKCIYGHFPLRPVIAESNATVVTLFREPIARSISHYNHYSKRINEKHNELMKGIESPEDFTRLVQSNYRQTAFMSGYLNQKEFLEDKEVLQ
;
A
#
# COMPACT_ATOMS: atom_id res chain seq x y z
N MET A 1 30.24 -4.90 -12.69
CA MET A 1 29.41 -5.56 -11.66
C MET A 1 27.96 -5.28 -11.99
N ARG A 2 27.12 -6.29 -12.21
CA ARG A 2 25.67 -6.08 -12.35
C ARG A 2 25.14 -5.71 -10.96
N HIS A 3 24.81 -4.45 -10.72
CA HIS A 3 24.04 -4.10 -9.54
C HIS A 3 22.72 -4.88 -9.59
N SER A 4 22.48 -5.74 -8.62
CA SER A 4 21.22 -6.45 -8.52
C SER A 4 20.11 -5.41 -8.37
N LYS A 5 19.06 -5.52 -9.19
CA LYS A 5 17.92 -4.61 -9.11
C LYS A 5 17.30 -4.71 -7.72
N LYS A 6 16.99 -3.55 -7.12
CA LYS A 6 16.23 -3.52 -5.86
C LYS A 6 14.81 -4.02 -6.10
N LEU A 7 14.25 -4.69 -5.11
CA LEU A 7 12.85 -5.07 -5.08
C LEU A 7 12.05 -4.01 -4.33
N VAL A 8 10.99 -3.51 -4.95
CA VAL A 8 10.03 -2.61 -4.31
C VAL A 8 8.67 -3.28 -4.27
N PHE A 9 8.18 -3.60 -3.07
CA PHE A 9 6.86 -4.18 -2.87
C PHE A 9 5.87 -3.11 -2.39
N ILE A 10 4.98 -2.69 -3.28
CA ILE A 10 3.85 -1.82 -2.97
C ILE A 10 2.77 -2.65 -2.30
N HIS A 11 2.68 -2.57 -0.98
CA HIS A 11 1.73 -3.34 -0.18
C HIS A 11 0.39 -2.63 -0.12
N ILE A 12 -0.51 -2.96 -1.02
CA ILE A 12 -1.90 -2.51 -0.98
C ILE A 12 -2.61 -3.20 0.19
N PRO A 13 -3.29 -2.46 1.10
CA PRO A 13 -3.97 -3.08 2.24
C PRO A 13 -5.04 -4.10 1.83
N LYS A 14 -5.07 -5.24 2.52
CA LYS A 14 -6.07 -6.32 2.37
C LYS A 14 -5.98 -7.15 1.07
N THR A 15 -4.80 -7.18 0.47
CA THR A 15 -4.50 -8.01 -0.70
C THR A 15 -3.57 -9.20 -0.40
N ALA A 16 -3.57 -9.71 0.83
CA ALA A 16 -2.65 -10.76 1.34
C ALA A 16 -1.17 -10.33 1.46
N GLY A 17 -0.90 -9.02 1.42
CA GLY A 17 0.46 -8.49 1.48
C GLY A 17 1.23 -8.79 2.78
N THR A 18 0.55 -9.14 3.87
CA THR A 18 1.21 -9.59 5.11
C THR A 18 2.00 -10.88 4.88
N SER A 19 1.45 -11.85 4.14
CA SER A 19 2.15 -13.10 3.84
C SER A 19 3.38 -12.87 2.96
N LEU A 20 3.25 -12.01 1.93
CA LEU A 20 4.40 -11.65 1.09
C LEU A 20 5.45 -10.86 1.89
N ARG A 21 5.02 -9.95 2.76
CA ARG A 21 5.95 -9.23 3.65
C ARG A 21 6.77 -10.19 4.51
N LEU A 22 6.14 -11.15 5.15
CA LEU A 22 6.85 -12.15 5.97
C LEU A 22 7.86 -12.97 5.14
N LEU A 23 7.48 -13.32 3.91
CA LEU A 23 8.39 -13.98 2.97
C LEU A 23 9.60 -13.09 2.62
N LEU A 24 9.38 -11.80 2.38
CA LEU A 24 10.48 -10.86 2.13
C LEU A 24 11.36 -10.70 3.37
N GLU A 25 10.76 -10.58 4.54
CA GLU A 25 11.48 -10.46 5.82
C GLU A 25 12.32 -11.70 6.16
N SER A 26 11.95 -12.88 5.67
CA SER A 26 12.75 -14.10 5.83
C SER A 26 13.91 -14.24 4.82
N ASN A 27 13.83 -13.54 3.69
CA ASN A 27 14.83 -13.61 2.61
C ASN A 27 15.83 -12.44 2.59
N TYR A 28 15.48 -11.32 3.23
CA TYR A 28 16.35 -10.15 3.35
C TYR A 28 16.62 -9.86 4.81
N ASN A 29 17.87 -9.72 5.21
CA ASN A 29 18.20 -9.32 6.58
C ASN A 29 17.78 -7.85 6.86
N GLU A 30 17.84 -7.45 8.11
CA GLU A 30 17.34 -6.15 8.56
C GLU A 30 18.08 -4.96 7.92
N ALA A 31 19.38 -5.12 7.66
CA ALA A 31 20.18 -4.09 7.00
C ALA A 31 19.84 -3.95 5.50
N GLU A 32 19.40 -5.03 4.87
CA GLU A 32 19.07 -5.09 3.43
C GLU A 32 17.66 -4.65 3.09
N ARG A 33 16.80 -4.40 4.09
CA ARG A 33 15.40 -4.05 3.87
C ARG A 33 15.03 -2.71 4.51
N ARG A 34 14.04 -2.04 3.89
CA ARG A 34 13.39 -0.84 4.43
C ARG A 34 11.88 -0.99 4.39
N SER A 35 11.24 -0.82 5.56
CA SER A 35 9.78 -0.79 5.67
C SER A 35 9.31 0.65 5.77
N ILE A 36 8.40 1.07 4.89
CA ILE A 36 7.87 2.44 4.82
C ILE A 36 6.36 2.40 5.00
N TYR A 37 5.90 2.79 6.18
CA TYR A 37 4.48 2.88 6.55
C TYR A 37 4.06 4.30 6.96
N SER A 38 5.02 5.21 7.12
CA SER A 38 4.76 6.63 7.32
C SER A 38 4.70 7.35 5.98
N HIS A 39 3.70 8.21 5.80
CA HIS A 39 3.58 9.03 4.60
C HIS A 39 4.25 10.40 4.73
N LYS A 40 4.78 10.71 5.92
CA LYS A 40 5.55 11.94 6.12
C LYS A 40 6.84 11.85 5.31
N ASP A 41 7.10 12.84 4.49
CA ASP A 41 8.28 12.92 3.62
C ASP A 41 8.51 11.65 2.77
N LEU A 42 7.41 11.05 2.28
CA LEU A 42 7.41 9.75 1.61
C LEU A 42 8.41 9.68 0.45
N ASP A 43 8.43 10.68 -0.43
CA ASP A 43 9.34 10.68 -1.59
C ASP A 43 10.79 10.73 -1.17
N GLN A 44 11.11 11.45 -0.10
CA GLN A 44 12.47 11.49 0.45
C GLN A 44 12.87 10.15 1.08
N GLN A 45 11.95 9.49 1.80
CA GLN A 45 12.20 8.15 2.36
C GLN A 45 12.45 7.13 1.25
N LEU A 46 11.62 7.15 0.19
CA LEU A 46 11.75 6.26 -0.96
C LEU A 46 13.07 6.53 -1.70
N LYS A 47 13.39 7.79 -1.97
CA LYS A 47 14.65 8.18 -2.64
C LYS A 47 15.85 7.69 -1.84
N SER A 48 15.90 8.00 -0.54
CA SER A 48 16.99 7.55 0.33
C SER A 48 17.17 6.03 0.32
N ALA A 49 16.06 5.27 0.39
CA ALA A 49 16.11 3.81 0.34
C ALA A 49 16.54 3.27 -1.04
N LEU A 50 16.14 3.94 -2.12
CA LEU A 50 16.53 3.57 -3.49
C LEU A 50 18.02 3.85 -3.76
N GLU A 51 18.58 4.90 -3.18
CA GLU A 51 19.98 5.30 -3.35
C GLU A 51 20.94 4.53 -2.41
N ASP A 52 20.47 4.02 -1.28
CA ASP A 52 21.30 3.27 -0.32
C ASP A 52 21.79 1.94 -0.93
N PRO A 53 23.09 1.75 -1.17
CA PRO A 53 23.62 0.54 -1.83
C PRO A 53 23.43 -0.73 -0.98
N GLY A 54 23.26 -0.62 0.33
CA GLY A 54 23.00 -1.75 1.23
C GLY A 54 21.56 -2.25 1.16
N VAL A 55 20.61 -1.40 0.76
CA VAL A 55 19.19 -1.77 0.68
C VAL A 55 18.93 -2.54 -0.61
N LYS A 56 18.30 -3.71 -0.49
CA LYS A 56 17.91 -4.59 -1.59
C LYS A 56 16.39 -4.72 -1.73
N CYS A 57 15.66 -4.53 -0.62
CA CYS A 57 14.21 -4.68 -0.58
C CYS A 57 13.54 -3.50 0.14
N ILE A 58 12.55 -2.90 -0.50
CA ILE A 58 11.74 -1.79 0.04
C ILE A 58 10.28 -2.25 0.01
N TYR A 59 9.55 -2.13 1.11
CA TYR A 59 8.14 -2.50 1.15
C TYR A 59 7.35 -1.62 2.11
N GLY A 60 6.06 -1.46 1.85
CA GLY A 60 5.20 -0.68 2.74
C GLY A 60 3.87 -0.28 2.11
N HIS A 61 3.11 0.53 2.84
CA HIS A 61 1.83 1.08 2.40
C HIS A 61 2.04 2.44 1.73
N PHE A 62 2.57 2.43 0.54
CA PHE A 62 2.75 3.65 -0.27
C PHE A 62 2.27 3.41 -1.71
N PRO A 63 1.81 4.46 -2.41
CA PRO A 63 1.42 4.36 -3.80
C PRO A 63 2.65 4.29 -4.71
N LEU A 64 2.43 3.93 -5.97
CA LEU A 64 3.47 4.05 -7.00
C LEU A 64 3.81 5.55 -7.18
N ARG A 65 5.06 5.91 -6.87
CA ARG A 65 5.56 7.28 -6.95
C ARG A 65 6.52 7.44 -8.13
N PRO A 66 6.64 8.64 -8.73
CA PRO A 66 7.58 8.89 -9.83
C PRO A 66 9.00 8.40 -9.51
N VAL A 67 9.50 8.67 -8.30
CA VAL A 67 10.83 8.22 -7.87
C VAL A 67 11.02 6.69 -7.95
N ILE A 68 9.97 5.91 -7.80
CA ILE A 68 10.00 4.44 -7.99
C ILE A 68 9.94 4.10 -9.48
N ALA A 69 9.00 4.72 -10.21
CA ALA A 69 8.78 4.44 -11.63
C ALA A 69 10.03 4.77 -12.49
N GLU A 70 10.74 5.84 -12.14
CA GLU A 70 11.97 6.29 -12.81
C GLU A 70 13.21 5.51 -12.36
N SER A 71 13.11 4.74 -11.28
CA SER A 71 14.21 3.92 -10.77
C SER A 71 14.39 2.63 -11.59
N ASN A 72 15.56 1.99 -11.46
CA ASN A 72 15.81 0.66 -12.05
C ASN A 72 15.35 -0.49 -11.12
N ALA A 73 14.39 -0.24 -10.24
CA ALA A 73 13.86 -1.23 -9.31
C ALA A 73 12.87 -2.19 -9.98
N THR A 74 12.79 -3.41 -9.47
CA THR A 74 11.69 -4.32 -9.80
C THR A 74 10.52 -4.05 -8.87
N VAL A 75 9.41 -3.60 -9.42
CA VAL A 75 8.19 -3.30 -8.66
C VAL A 75 7.28 -4.51 -8.63
N VAL A 76 6.83 -4.88 -7.45
CA VAL A 76 5.87 -5.97 -7.21
C VAL A 76 4.71 -5.45 -6.39
N THR A 77 3.51 -5.90 -6.71
CA THR A 77 2.31 -5.66 -5.91
C THR A 77 1.37 -6.86 -5.98
N LEU A 78 0.45 -6.94 -5.04
CA LEU A 78 -0.61 -7.94 -5.03
C LEU A 78 -1.97 -7.25 -5.16
N PHE A 79 -2.77 -7.74 -6.07
CA PHE A 79 -4.18 -7.38 -6.21
C PHE A 79 -5.06 -8.48 -5.62
N ARG A 80 -6.23 -8.10 -5.22
CA ARG A 80 -7.28 -9.00 -4.79
C ARG A 80 -8.57 -8.62 -5.51
N GLU A 81 -9.45 -9.60 -5.73
CA GLU A 81 -10.79 -9.34 -6.22
C GLU A 81 -11.45 -8.24 -5.35
N PRO A 82 -12.03 -7.18 -5.96
CA PRO A 82 -12.46 -5.99 -5.23
C PRO A 82 -13.49 -6.25 -4.12
N ILE A 83 -14.48 -7.12 -4.35
CA ILE A 83 -15.51 -7.45 -3.36
C ILE A 83 -14.88 -8.21 -2.18
N ALA A 84 -14.07 -9.25 -2.47
CA ALA A 84 -13.38 -10.01 -1.45
C ALA A 84 -12.39 -9.16 -0.65
N ARG A 85 -11.77 -8.14 -1.28
CA ARG A 85 -10.93 -7.16 -0.60
C ARG A 85 -11.75 -6.27 0.33
N SER A 86 -12.91 -5.78 -0.12
CA SER A 86 -13.81 -4.93 0.67
C SER A 86 -14.35 -5.66 1.89
N ILE A 87 -14.80 -6.90 1.73
CA ILE A 87 -15.24 -7.77 2.84
C ILE A 87 -14.09 -7.99 3.84
N SER A 88 -12.88 -8.26 3.35
CA SER A 88 -11.69 -8.40 4.21
C SER A 88 -11.35 -7.11 4.95
N HIS A 89 -11.62 -5.96 4.34
CA HIS A 89 -11.39 -4.65 4.94
C HIS A 89 -12.40 -4.38 6.05
N TYR A 90 -13.68 -4.61 5.80
CA TYR A 90 -14.75 -4.56 6.81
C TYR A 90 -14.44 -5.45 8.00
N ASN A 91 -14.16 -6.73 7.77
CA ASN A 91 -13.82 -7.69 8.83
C ASN A 91 -12.59 -7.30 9.64
N HIS A 92 -11.65 -6.59 9.05
CA HIS A 92 -10.47 -6.10 9.75
C HIS A 92 -10.81 -4.95 10.70
N TYR A 93 -11.70 -4.04 10.30
CA TYR A 93 -12.13 -2.93 11.14
C TYR A 93 -13.12 -3.39 12.22
N SER A 94 -14.08 -4.24 11.89
CA SER A 94 -15.09 -4.73 12.84
C SER A 94 -14.50 -5.57 13.99
N LYS A 95 -13.32 -6.18 13.77
CA LYS A 95 -12.61 -6.95 14.80
C LYS A 95 -11.66 -6.10 15.67
N ARG A 96 -11.39 -4.86 15.30
CA ARG A 96 -10.51 -3.97 16.05
C ARG A 96 -11.33 -3.12 17.01
N ILE A 97 -11.21 -3.43 18.30
CA ILE A 97 -11.83 -2.67 19.38
C ILE A 97 -10.85 -1.57 19.79
N ASN A 98 -10.98 -0.38 19.21
CA ASN A 98 -10.37 0.84 19.71
C ASN A 98 -11.25 2.05 19.32
N GLU A 99 -11.11 3.16 20.03
CA GLU A 99 -11.97 4.34 19.88
C GLU A 99 -12.07 4.84 18.43
N LYS A 100 -10.94 4.97 17.75
CA LYS A 100 -10.89 5.46 16.37
C LYS A 100 -11.64 4.54 15.39
N HIS A 101 -11.56 3.23 15.59
CA HIS A 101 -12.26 2.26 14.74
C HIS A 101 -13.74 2.18 15.10
N ASN A 102 -14.08 2.33 16.37
CA ASN A 102 -15.48 2.37 16.83
C ASN A 102 -16.21 3.56 16.23
N GLU A 103 -15.60 4.75 16.18
CA GLU A 103 -16.18 5.93 15.53
C GLU A 103 -16.39 5.69 14.02
N LEU A 104 -15.41 5.13 13.33
CA LEU A 104 -15.55 4.81 11.89
C LEU A 104 -16.63 3.77 11.62
N MET A 105 -16.80 2.81 12.51
CA MET A 105 -17.79 1.72 12.37
C MET A 105 -19.19 2.09 12.90
N LYS A 106 -19.35 3.27 13.49
CA LYS A 106 -20.62 3.73 14.03
C LYS A 106 -21.69 3.84 12.94
N GLY A 107 -22.78 3.09 13.09
CA GLY A 107 -23.88 3.05 12.12
C GLY A 107 -23.57 2.21 10.86
N ILE A 108 -22.49 1.45 10.84
CA ILE A 108 -22.17 0.53 9.76
C ILE A 108 -22.60 -0.87 10.18
N GLU A 109 -23.61 -1.41 9.52
CA GLU A 109 -24.20 -2.71 9.83
C GLU A 109 -23.78 -3.80 8.84
N SER A 110 -23.30 -3.41 7.67
CA SER A 110 -22.97 -4.34 6.58
C SER A 110 -21.64 -4.01 5.90
N PRO A 111 -21.01 -4.98 5.21
CA PRO A 111 -19.85 -4.72 4.34
C PRO A 111 -20.15 -3.71 3.24
N GLU A 112 -21.40 -3.65 2.75
CA GLU A 112 -21.85 -2.73 1.71
C GLU A 112 -21.82 -1.29 2.22
N ASP A 113 -22.36 -1.03 3.43
CA ASP A 113 -22.33 0.29 4.06
C ASP A 113 -20.91 0.76 4.31
N PHE A 114 -20.06 -0.14 4.81
CA PHE A 114 -18.64 0.12 4.99
C PHE A 114 -17.95 0.49 3.67
N THR A 115 -18.23 -0.25 2.61
CA THR A 115 -17.66 -0.01 1.29
C THR A 115 -18.05 1.35 0.73
N ARG A 116 -19.32 1.75 0.90
CA ARG A 116 -19.81 3.07 0.50
C ARG A 116 -19.13 4.19 1.28
N LEU A 117 -19.02 4.05 2.61
CA LEU A 117 -18.42 5.06 3.47
C LEU A 117 -16.93 5.26 3.19
N VAL A 118 -16.18 4.17 3.12
CA VAL A 118 -14.71 4.24 2.95
C VAL A 118 -14.30 4.22 1.48
N GLN A 119 -15.27 4.14 0.57
CA GLN A 119 -15.05 4.11 -0.88
C GLN A 119 -13.91 3.14 -1.25
N SER A 120 -13.93 1.94 -0.70
CA SER A 120 -12.77 1.05 -0.76
C SER A 120 -12.54 0.40 -2.13
N ASN A 121 -13.48 0.55 -3.07
CA ASN A 121 -13.49 -0.13 -4.35
C ASN A 121 -12.30 0.22 -5.26
N TYR A 122 -11.92 1.49 -5.29
CA TYR A 122 -10.86 1.99 -6.16
C TYR A 122 -9.48 2.06 -5.50
N ARG A 123 -9.34 1.56 -4.27
CA ARG A 123 -8.08 1.66 -3.51
C ARG A 123 -6.88 1.08 -4.25
N GLN A 124 -7.08 -0.03 -4.93
CA GLN A 124 -6.02 -0.68 -5.69
C GLN A 124 -5.58 0.19 -6.87
N THR A 125 -6.54 0.73 -7.62
CA THR A 125 -6.28 1.65 -8.73
C THR A 125 -5.60 2.92 -8.25
N ALA A 126 -6.12 3.56 -7.20
CA ALA A 126 -5.53 4.77 -6.61
C ALA A 126 -4.05 4.57 -6.24
N PHE A 127 -3.70 3.45 -5.59
CA PHE A 127 -2.32 3.15 -5.24
C PHE A 127 -1.41 3.01 -6.47
N MET A 128 -1.90 2.37 -7.53
CA MET A 128 -1.10 2.20 -8.75
C MET A 128 -1.03 3.47 -9.60
N SER A 129 -1.97 4.40 -9.44
CA SER A 129 -1.97 5.71 -10.06
C SER A 129 -1.23 6.79 -9.23
N GLY A 130 -0.59 6.41 -8.13
CA GLY A 130 0.23 7.32 -7.33
C GLY A 130 -0.49 8.02 -6.18
N TYR A 131 -1.77 7.72 -5.92
CA TYR A 131 -2.58 8.38 -4.89
C TYR A 131 -2.59 7.59 -3.59
N LEU A 132 -2.46 8.30 -2.47
CA LEU A 132 -2.52 7.71 -1.13
C LEU A 132 -3.94 7.26 -0.74
N ASN A 133 -4.94 7.95 -1.23
CA ASN A 133 -6.32 7.65 -0.97
C ASN A 133 -7.18 7.83 -2.21
N GLN A 134 -8.35 7.20 -2.18
CA GLN A 134 -9.27 7.20 -3.29
C GLN A 134 -9.95 8.55 -3.54
N LYS A 135 -10.13 9.38 -2.50
CA LYS A 135 -10.76 10.69 -2.64
C LYS A 135 -9.91 11.58 -3.55
N GLU A 136 -8.61 11.67 -3.28
CA GLU A 136 -7.66 12.39 -4.14
C GLU A 136 -7.69 11.86 -5.58
N PHE A 137 -7.71 10.53 -5.76
CA PHE A 137 -7.79 9.90 -7.08
C PHE A 137 -9.05 10.28 -7.86
N LEU A 138 -10.21 10.31 -7.20
CA LEU A 138 -11.49 10.65 -7.84
C LEU A 138 -11.67 12.17 -8.09
N GLU A 139 -10.96 13.00 -7.35
CA GLU A 139 -10.97 14.46 -7.52
C GLU A 139 -10.02 14.93 -8.63
N ASP A 140 -9.08 14.08 -9.04
CA ASP A 140 -8.13 14.41 -10.11
C ASP A 140 -8.78 14.25 -11.49
N LYS A 141 -9.02 15.38 -12.14
CA LYS A 141 -9.69 15.45 -13.44
C LYS A 141 -8.86 14.85 -14.59
N GLU A 142 -7.54 14.74 -14.42
CA GLU A 142 -6.67 14.18 -15.47
C GLU A 142 -6.77 12.66 -15.55
N VAL A 143 -7.17 12.00 -14.46
CA VAL A 143 -7.31 10.54 -14.40
C VAL A 143 -8.63 10.06 -14.99
N LEU A 144 -9.64 10.93 -15.07
CA LEU A 144 -11.00 10.59 -15.51
C LEU A 144 -11.27 10.91 -16.98
N GLN A 145 -10.28 11.40 -17.72
CA GLN A 145 -10.31 11.62 -19.18
C GLN A 145 -9.62 10.46 -19.91
#